data_922bcfac06c3f617c0b23da166364d16
#
_entry.id   922bcfac06c3f617c0b23da166364d16
#
_cell.length_a   1.000
_cell.length_b   1.000
_cell.length_c   1.000
_cell.angle_alpha   90.00
_cell.angle_beta   90.00
_cell.angle_gamma   90.00
#
_symmetry.space_group_name_H-M   'P 1'
#
loop_
_entity.id
_entity.type
_entity.pdbx_description
1 polymer ?
#
loop_
_entity_poly.entity_id
_entity_poly.type
_entity_poly.pdbx_seq_one_letter_code
_entity_poly.pdbx_strand_id
1 'polypeptide(L)'
;MSERVVVVNAGKMNYDHALDFSILSNDVQVYEDSTNAELIERIQGARVVVTKELPVSAELLSQFPDTVELIVEAGTGYNNIDLDAAKKKGITVCNIPAYSTERVAHTVIMMILNFASTMQQQIGMLVKGDRSNFTKYLQVSHTEVNGKTLGVVGAGHIGMEVIKVAKALGMNILVHTRTPKADGDGIRYVS
;
A
#
# COMPACT_ATOMS: atom_id res chain seq x y z
N MET A 1 -10.85 32.06 -8.42
CA MET A 1 -9.50 32.07 -7.85
C MET A 1 -8.94 30.66 -8.04
N SER A 2 -7.76 30.49 -8.63
CA SER A 2 -7.15 29.17 -8.77
C SER A 2 -6.77 28.66 -7.38
N GLU A 3 -7.11 27.42 -7.07
CA GLU A 3 -6.75 26.80 -5.80
C GLU A 3 -5.30 26.33 -5.90
N ARG A 4 -4.41 26.91 -5.09
CA ARG A 4 -3.02 26.52 -5.06
C ARG A 4 -2.86 25.13 -4.43
N VAL A 5 -2.31 24.21 -5.21
CA VAL A 5 -2.00 22.83 -4.82
C VAL A 5 -0.48 22.69 -4.71
N VAL A 6 -0.01 22.11 -3.62
CA VAL A 6 1.42 21.83 -3.42
C VAL A 6 1.63 20.35 -3.19
N VAL A 7 2.40 19.72 -4.07
CA VAL A 7 2.87 18.33 -3.95
C VAL A 7 4.24 18.37 -3.31
N VAL A 8 4.38 17.85 -2.10
CA VAL A 8 5.59 18.09 -1.28
C VAL A 8 6.67 17.01 -1.39
N ASN A 9 6.35 15.83 -1.93
CA ASN A 9 7.31 14.73 -2.08
C ASN A 9 6.93 13.83 -3.26
N ALA A 10 6.87 14.41 -4.45
CA ALA A 10 6.47 13.74 -5.69
C ALA A 10 7.34 12.52 -6.04
N GLY A 11 8.62 12.52 -5.70
CA GLY A 11 9.53 11.41 -5.95
C GLY A 11 9.07 10.06 -5.38
N LYS A 12 8.30 10.09 -4.28
CA LYS A 12 7.71 8.86 -3.71
C LYS A 12 6.50 8.32 -4.47
N MET A 13 5.86 9.12 -5.31
CA MET A 13 4.66 8.71 -6.02
C MET A 13 4.83 8.69 -7.54
N ASN A 14 5.80 9.42 -8.08
CA ASN A 14 6.04 9.59 -9.52
C ASN A 14 7.45 9.11 -9.93
N TYR A 15 7.88 7.98 -9.39
CA TYR A 15 9.21 7.40 -9.64
C TYR A 15 9.47 7.03 -11.11
N ASP A 16 8.42 6.82 -11.89
CA ASP A 16 8.46 6.50 -13.33
C ASP A 16 8.12 7.70 -14.22
N HIS A 17 7.91 8.88 -13.60
CA HIS A 17 7.55 10.14 -14.28
C HIS A 17 6.28 10.05 -15.15
N ALA A 18 5.38 9.11 -14.84
CA ALA A 18 4.15 8.91 -15.60
C ALA A 18 2.97 9.77 -15.09
N LEU A 19 3.08 10.38 -13.89
CA LEU A 19 2.02 11.20 -13.32
C LEU A 19 2.14 12.66 -13.81
N ASP A 20 1.05 13.18 -14.36
CA ASP A 20 0.89 14.59 -14.69
C ASP A 20 0.14 15.30 -13.56
N PHE A 21 0.85 16.06 -12.75
CA PHE A 21 0.24 16.82 -11.65
C PHE A 21 -0.48 18.09 -12.11
N SER A 22 -0.28 18.54 -13.35
CA SER A 22 -0.93 19.75 -13.88
C SER A 22 -2.45 19.63 -13.92
N ILE A 23 -2.99 18.41 -13.93
CA ILE A 23 -4.42 18.12 -13.88
C ILE A 23 -5.09 18.48 -12.54
N LEU A 24 -4.32 18.67 -11.47
CA LEU A 24 -4.87 18.94 -10.14
C LEU A 24 -5.40 20.35 -10.01
N SER A 25 -4.75 21.33 -10.63
CA SER A 25 -5.14 22.73 -10.60
C SER A 25 -4.34 23.54 -11.64
N ASN A 26 -4.80 24.75 -11.96
CA ASN A 26 -4.03 25.71 -12.78
C ASN A 26 -2.85 26.34 -12.01
N ASP A 27 -2.76 26.15 -10.68
CA ASP A 27 -1.68 26.62 -9.81
C ASP A 27 -1.17 25.42 -8.99
N VAL A 28 -0.30 24.62 -9.60
CA VAL A 28 0.32 23.45 -8.96
C VAL A 28 1.83 23.68 -8.81
N GLN A 29 2.33 23.49 -7.59
CA GLN A 29 3.75 23.43 -7.31
C GLN A 29 4.14 22.01 -6.94
N VAL A 30 5.17 21.46 -7.56
CA VAL A 30 5.62 20.07 -7.38
C VAL A 30 7.07 20.06 -6.90
N TYR A 31 7.33 19.39 -5.79
CA TYR A 31 8.65 19.17 -5.22
C TYR A 31 8.92 17.67 -5.12
N GLU A 32 10.12 17.25 -5.52
CA GLU A 32 10.54 15.85 -5.48
C GLU A 32 10.62 15.30 -4.06
N ASP A 33 11.14 16.11 -3.13
CA ASP A 33 11.20 15.83 -1.69
C ASP A 33 11.18 17.14 -0.89
N SER A 34 10.81 17.05 0.40
CA SER A 34 10.77 18.20 1.30
C SER A 34 11.14 17.80 2.72
N THR A 35 12.08 18.51 3.30
CA THR A 35 12.25 18.51 4.77
C THR A 35 11.08 19.23 5.43
N ASN A 36 10.89 19.06 6.74
CA ASN A 36 9.81 19.73 7.47
C ASN A 36 9.89 21.27 7.37
N ALA A 37 11.10 21.83 7.40
CA ALA A 37 11.32 23.28 7.28
C ALA A 37 10.93 23.78 5.88
N GLU A 38 11.40 23.10 4.83
CA GLU A 38 11.04 23.44 3.45
C GLU A 38 9.55 23.24 3.18
N LEU A 39 8.92 22.22 3.79
CA LEU A 39 7.49 21.98 3.65
C LEU A 39 6.71 23.21 4.13
N ILE A 40 7.01 23.74 5.32
CA ILE A 40 6.33 24.90 5.88
C ILE A 40 6.50 26.14 4.99
N GLU A 41 7.68 26.34 4.41
CA GLU A 41 7.93 27.43 3.48
C GLU A 41 7.13 27.24 2.17
N ARG A 42 7.16 26.04 1.60
CA ARG A 42 6.55 25.72 0.29
C ARG A 42 5.03 25.77 0.28
N ILE A 43 4.38 25.42 1.40
CA ILE A 43 2.91 25.40 1.51
C ILE A 43 2.31 26.77 1.84
N GLN A 44 3.09 27.86 1.90
CA GLN A 44 2.54 29.18 2.11
C GLN A 44 1.55 29.57 1.01
N GLY A 45 0.33 29.92 1.41
CA GLY A 45 -0.78 30.22 0.50
C GLY A 45 -1.37 29.00 -0.22
N ALA A 46 -0.91 27.78 0.09
CA ALA A 46 -1.53 26.57 -0.41
C ALA A 46 -2.91 26.35 0.22
N ARG A 47 -3.86 25.84 -0.56
CA ARG A 47 -5.14 25.35 -0.08
C ARG A 47 -5.14 23.84 0.06
N VAL A 48 -4.39 23.14 -0.81
CA VAL A 48 -4.28 21.69 -0.82
C VAL A 48 -2.81 21.28 -0.74
N VAL A 49 -2.51 20.36 0.15
CA VAL A 49 -1.18 19.73 0.29
C VAL A 49 -1.30 18.26 -0.07
N VAL A 50 -0.53 17.80 -1.05
CA VAL A 50 -0.46 16.40 -1.44
C VAL A 50 0.85 15.81 -0.92
N THR A 51 0.77 14.71 -0.19
CA THR A 51 1.92 14.03 0.39
C THR A 51 1.84 12.51 0.19
N LYS A 52 2.97 11.82 0.32
CA LYS A 52 3.08 10.36 0.27
C LYS A 52 4.00 9.89 1.39
N GLU A 53 3.43 9.19 2.38
CA GLU A 53 4.20 8.58 3.48
C GLU A 53 5.13 9.56 4.23
N LEU A 54 4.81 10.84 4.21
CA LEU A 54 5.52 11.86 4.98
C LEU A 54 4.91 11.91 6.40
N PRO A 55 5.72 11.83 7.48
CA PRO A 55 5.22 12.02 8.83
C PRO A 55 4.73 13.46 9.05
N VAL A 56 3.43 13.61 9.29
CA VAL A 56 2.79 14.90 9.57
C VAL A 56 2.28 14.89 11.01
N SER A 57 3.18 15.21 11.94
CA SER A 57 2.90 15.25 13.38
C SER A 57 2.03 16.44 13.77
N ALA A 58 1.46 16.39 14.99
CA ALA A 58 0.73 17.52 15.57
C ALA A 58 1.59 18.79 15.63
N GLU A 59 2.89 18.67 15.94
CA GLU A 59 3.83 19.79 15.99
C GLU A 59 4.00 20.41 14.60
N LEU A 60 4.18 19.59 13.56
CA LEU A 60 4.30 20.07 12.18
C LEU A 60 3.01 20.73 11.73
N LEU A 61 1.84 20.11 12.00
CA LEU A 61 0.54 20.67 11.68
C LEU A 61 0.28 22.01 12.36
N SER A 62 0.78 22.22 13.58
CA SER A 62 0.63 23.51 14.27
C SER A 62 1.23 24.69 13.49
N GLN A 63 2.24 24.42 12.64
CA GLN A 63 2.94 25.40 11.81
C GLN A 63 2.31 25.61 10.41
N PHE A 64 1.34 24.77 10.04
CA PHE A 64 0.67 24.92 8.73
C PHE A 64 -0.08 26.25 8.66
N PRO A 65 -0.03 26.96 7.53
CA PRO A 65 -0.80 28.19 7.35
C PRO A 65 -2.31 27.91 7.37
N ASP A 66 -3.09 28.88 7.82
CA ASP A 66 -4.56 28.76 7.90
C ASP A 66 -5.24 28.63 6.53
N THR A 67 -4.50 28.83 5.44
CA THR A 67 -4.99 28.64 4.08
C THR A 67 -5.13 27.17 3.70
N VAL A 68 -4.46 26.25 4.40
CA VAL A 68 -4.53 24.81 4.10
C VAL A 68 -5.85 24.25 4.63
N GLU A 69 -6.69 23.77 3.73
CA GLU A 69 -7.99 23.18 4.03
C GLU A 69 -8.00 21.66 3.83
N LEU A 70 -7.09 21.13 2.98
CA LEU A 70 -7.06 19.72 2.60
C LEU A 70 -5.63 19.18 2.56
N ILE A 71 -5.43 18.03 3.20
CA ILE A 71 -4.26 17.18 3.02
C ILE A 71 -4.69 15.91 2.29
N VAL A 72 -4.02 15.58 1.19
CA VAL A 72 -4.21 14.34 0.45
C VAL A 72 -3.00 13.45 0.66
N GLU A 73 -3.19 12.33 1.37
CA GLU A 73 -2.22 11.25 1.41
C GLU A 73 -2.36 10.42 0.13
N ALA A 74 -1.37 10.47 -0.75
CA ALA A 74 -1.36 9.76 -2.03
C ALA A 74 -1.05 8.26 -1.85
N GLY A 75 -1.61 7.67 -0.83
CA GLY A 75 -1.48 6.28 -0.45
C GLY A 75 -2.75 5.74 0.23
N THR A 76 -2.76 4.44 0.52
CA THR A 76 -3.87 3.80 1.24
C THR A 76 -3.77 4.04 2.75
N GLY A 77 -2.57 3.88 3.33
CA GLY A 77 -2.31 4.15 4.74
C GLY A 77 -2.19 5.66 5.00
N TYR A 78 -2.75 6.12 6.11
CA TYR A 78 -2.73 7.53 6.54
C TYR A 78 -2.34 7.70 8.02
N ASN A 79 -1.80 6.66 8.63
CA ASN A 79 -1.35 6.67 10.03
C ASN A 79 -0.09 7.51 10.28
N ASN A 80 0.51 8.02 9.22
CA ASN A 80 1.61 9.00 9.24
C ASN A 80 1.12 10.44 9.49
N ILE A 81 -0.21 10.69 9.48
CA ILE A 81 -0.80 12.01 9.68
C ILE A 81 -1.57 12.01 11.01
N ASP A 82 -1.32 13.00 11.88
CA ASP A 82 -2.08 13.20 13.11
C ASP A 82 -3.48 13.76 12.79
N LEU A 83 -4.47 12.86 12.72
CA LEU A 83 -5.84 13.21 12.36
C LEU A 83 -6.53 14.12 13.38
N ASP A 84 -6.21 13.95 14.66
CA ASP A 84 -6.81 14.77 15.72
C ASP A 84 -6.30 16.21 15.66
N ALA A 85 -5.02 16.38 15.39
CA ALA A 85 -4.43 17.69 15.20
C ALA A 85 -4.95 18.36 13.90
N ALA A 86 -5.04 17.62 12.81
CA ALA A 86 -5.62 18.12 11.55
C ALA A 86 -7.06 18.59 11.76
N LYS A 87 -7.88 17.79 12.42
CA LYS A 87 -9.28 18.13 12.74
C LYS A 87 -9.40 19.40 13.60
N LYS A 88 -8.52 19.56 14.61
CA LYS A 88 -8.49 20.76 15.46
C LYS A 88 -8.18 22.03 14.67
N LYS A 89 -7.36 21.92 13.61
CA LYS A 89 -7.07 23.02 12.69
C LYS A 89 -8.10 23.21 11.59
N GLY A 90 -9.16 22.38 11.55
CA GLY A 90 -10.16 22.43 10.47
C GLY A 90 -9.66 21.85 9.14
N ILE A 91 -8.54 21.13 9.12
CA ILE A 91 -7.96 20.54 7.92
C ILE A 91 -8.62 19.17 7.66
N THR A 92 -9.18 19.00 6.48
CA THR A 92 -9.67 17.68 6.01
C THR A 92 -8.50 16.81 5.57
N VAL A 93 -8.54 15.52 5.89
CA VAL A 93 -7.54 14.55 5.41
C VAL A 93 -8.24 13.51 4.55
N CYS A 94 -7.75 13.31 3.34
CA CYS A 94 -8.20 12.28 2.40
C CYS A 94 -7.04 11.35 2.03
N ASN A 95 -7.38 10.12 1.64
CA ASN A 95 -6.43 9.12 1.15
C ASN A 95 -6.93 8.47 -0.15
N ILE A 96 -6.14 7.53 -0.71
CA ILE A 96 -6.52 6.74 -1.89
C ILE A 96 -6.69 5.27 -1.46
N PRO A 97 -7.89 4.83 -1.06
CA PRO A 97 -8.06 3.61 -0.27
C PRO A 97 -7.90 2.29 -1.05
N ALA A 98 -8.03 2.29 -2.38
CA ALA A 98 -8.15 1.03 -3.13
C ALA A 98 -7.27 0.93 -4.39
N TYR A 99 -6.41 1.90 -4.68
CA TYR A 99 -5.64 1.95 -5.94
C TYR A 99 -4.64 0.79 -6.13
N SER A 100 -4.22 0.16 -5.04
CA SER A 100 -3.18 -0.89 -5.07
C SER A 100 -3.69 -2.26 -4.62
N THR A 101 -5.00 -2.44 -4.49
CA THR A 101 -5.62 -3.65 -3.94
C THR A 101 -5.14 -4.92 -4.66
N GLU A 102 -5.29 -4.94 -5.99
CA GLU A 102 -4.90 -6.09 -6.81
C GLU A 102 -3.38 -6.30 -6.80
N ARG A 103 -2.60 -5.22 -6.91
CA ARG A 103 -1.13 -5.30 -6.89
C ARG A 103 -0.61 -5.93 -5.61
N VAL A 104 -1.14 -5.52 -4.45
CA VAL A 104 -0.74 -6.10 -3.16
C VAL A 104 -1.18 -7.56 -3.06
N ALA A 105 -2.41 -7.88 -3.49
CA ALA A 105 -2.92 -9.25 -3.51
C ALA A 105 -2.07 -10.16 -4.42
N HIS A 106 -1.71 -9.69 -5.61
CA HIS A 106 -0.83 -10.43 -6.52
C HIS A 106 0.55 -10.69 -5.91
N THR A 107 1.11 -9.70 -5.19
CA THR A 107 2.39 -9.87 -4.49
C THR A 107 2.29 -10.94 -3.40
N VAL A 108 1.20 -10.97 -2.63
CA VAL A 108 0.96 -12.00 -1.60
C VAL A 108 0.89 -13.39 -2.25
N ILE A 109 0.11 -13.55 -3.32
CA ILE A 109 -0.01 -14.82 -4.03
C ILE A 109 1.33 -15.27 -4.63
N MET A 110 2.06 -14.34 -5.25
CA MET A 110 3.42 -14.61 -5.74
C MET A 110 4.33 -15.14 -4.64
N MET A 111 4.32 -14.54 -3.45
CA MET A 111 5.10 -14.99 -2.32
C MET A 111 4.67 -16.39 -1.85
N ILE A 112 3.37 -16.66 -1.73
CA ILE A 112 2.84 -17.99 -1.36
C ILE A 112 3.35 -19.06 -2.34
N LEU A 113 3.20 -18.85 -3.63
CA LEU A 113 3.65 -19.78 -4.67
C LEU A 113 5.17 -19.94 -4.68
N ASN A 114 5.91 -18.86 -4.45
CA ASN A 114 7.36 -18.88 -4.36
C ASN A 114 7.85 -19.74 -3.18
N PHE A 115 7.22 -19.60 -2.00
CA PHE A 115 7.52 -20.46 -0.85
C PHE A 115 7.13 -21.92 -1.10
N ALA A 116 5.96 -22.15 -1.66
CA ALA A 116 5.48 -23.51 -1.94
C ALA A 116 6.37 -24.25 -2.94
N SER A 117 6.87 -23.56 -3.96
CA SER A 117 7.78 -24.12 -4.98
C SER A 117 9.25 -24.06 -4.61
N THR A 118 9.65 -23.45 -3.49
CA THR A 118 11.05 -23.17 -3.13
C THR A 118 11.84 -22.45 -4.24
N MET A 119 11.18 -21.58 -4.98
CA MET A 119 11.71 -20.95 -6.20
C MET A 119 13.04 -20.22 -5.95
N GLN A 120 13.17 -19.51 -4.81
CA GLN A 120 14.40 -18.79 -4.46
C GLN A 120 15.60 -19.72 -4.33
N GLN A 121 15.40 -20.92 -3.74
CA GLN A 121 16.47 -21.91 -3.62
C GLN A 121 16.86 -22.46 -4.99
N GLN A 122 15.87 -22.77 -5.84
CA GLN A 122 16.12 -23.25 -7.20
C GLN A 122 16.89 -22.22 -8.05
N ILE A 123 16.50 -20.94 -7.98
CA ILE A 123 17.23 -19.84 -8.64
C ILE A 123 18.66 -19.76 -8.09
N GLY A 124 18.84 -19.83 -6.76
CA GLY A 124 20.15 -19.82 -6.13
C GLY A 124 21.06 -20.98 -6.57
N MET A 125 20.50 -22.18 -6.79
CA MET A 125 21.22 -23.32 -7.34
C MET A 125 21.66 -23.04 -8.79
N LEU A 126 20.75 -22.58 -9.64
CA LEU A 126 21.04 -22.26 -11.05
C LEU A 126 22.13 -21.20 -11.20
N VAL A 127 22.07 -20.12 -10.40
CA VAL A 127 23.10 -19.07 -10.40
C VAL A 127 24.49 -19.62 -10.04
N LYS A 128 24.54 -20.63 -9.18
CA LYS A 128 25.80 -21.34 -8.80
C LYS A 128 26.20 -22.42 -9.81
N GLY A 129 25.47 -22.60 -10.91
CA GLY A 129 25.70 -23.65 -11.89
C GLY A 129 25.25 -25.03 -11.45
N ASP A 130 24.59 -25.14 -10.28
CA ASP A 130 24.07 -26.41 -9.77
C ASP A 130 22.72 -26.74 -10.43
N ARG A 131 22.71 -27.77 -11.26
CA ARG A 131 21.52 -28.26 -11.95
C ARG A 131 20.99 -29.56 -11.36
N SER A 132 21.49 -30.00 -10.19
CA SER A 132 21.16 -31.28 -9.59
C SER A 132 19.68 -31.47 -9.30
N ASN A 133 18.96 -30.37 -9.01
CA ASN A 133 17.51 -30.39 -8.81
C ASN A 133 16.72 -30.89 -10.04
N PHE A 134 17.29 -30.76 -11.24
CA PHE A 134 16.66 -31.18 -12.50
C PHE A 134 17.27 -32.47 -13.08
N THR A 135 18.55 -32.70 -12.82
CA THR A 135 19.30 -33.77 -13.48
C THR A 135 19.47 -35.03 -12.64
N LYS A 136 19.25 -34.95 -11.32
CA LYS A 136 19.32 -36.10 -10.42
C LYS A 136 17.96 -36.42 -9.82
N TYR A 137 17.58 -35.65 -8.81
CA TYR A 137 16.24 -35.70 -8.14
C TYR A 137 15.91 -34.30 -7.68
N LEU A 138 14.64 -34.07 -7.26
CA LEU A 138 14.28 -32.85 -6.55
C LEU A 138 15.12 -32.75 -5.27
N GLN A 139 16.07 -31.81 -5.25
CA GLN A 139 16.93 -31.52 -4.09
C GLN A 139 16.24 -30.58 -3.11
N VAL A 140 15.29 -29.82 -3.58
CA VAL A 140 14.48 -28.90 -2.79
C VAL A 140 13.01 -29.28 -2.90
N SER A 141 12.28 -29.10 -1.82
CA SER A 141 10.87 -29.49 -1.77
C SER A 141 10.02 -28.64 -2.71
N HIS A 142 8.95 -29.25 -3.26
CA HIS A 142 7.88 -28.57 -3.94
C HIS A 142 6.58 -29.00 -3.29
N THR A 143 5.76 -28.05 -2.90
CA THR A 143 4.46 -28.28 -2.29
C THR A 143 3.38 -27.65 -3.14
N GLU A 144 2.38 -28.41 -3.52
CA GLU A 144 1.18 -27.91 -4.17
C GLU A 144 0.31 -27.15 -3.15
N VAL A 145 -0.30 -26.06 -3.57
CA VAL A 145 -1.13 -25.23 -2.69
C VAL A 145 -2.59 -25.64 -2.65
N ASN A 146 -3.07 -26.39 -3.67
CA ASN A 146 -4.42 -26.89 -3.69
C ASN A 146 -4.69 -27.82 -2.50
N GLY A 147 -5.87 -27.71 -1.90
CA GLY A 147 -6.23 -28.42 -0.67
C GLY A 147 -5.53 -27.92 0.60
N LYS A 148 -4.53 -27.04 0.51
CA LYS A 148 -3.93 -26.42 1.68
C LYS A 148 -4.80 -25.32 2.25
N THR A 149 -4.61 -24.97 3.50
CA THR A 149 -5.38 -23.94 4.18
C THR A 149 -4.59 -22.63 4.24
N LEU A 150 -5.19 -21.56 3.74
CA LEU A 150 -4.70 -20.19 3.89
C LEU A 150 -5.43 -19.51 5.06
N GLY A 151 -4.67 -19.10 6.07
CA GLY A 151 -5.17 -18.22 7.14
C GLY A 151 -5.01 -16.76 6.74
N VAL A 152 -6.08 -15.98 6.82
CA VAL A 152 -6.09 -14.55 6.50
C VAL A 152 -6.52 -13.76 7.73
N VAL A 153 -5.65 -12.86 8.20
CA VAL A 153 -5.97 -11.93 9.27
C VAL A 153 -6.38 -10.59 8.65
N GLY A 154 -7.69 -10.31 8.70
CA GLY A 154 -8.30 -9.15 8.06
C GLY A 154 -8.79 -9.42 6.63
N ALA A 155 -10.12 -9.40 6.45
CA ALA A 155 -10.79 -9.56 5.17
C ALA A 155 -11.39 -8.22 4.68
N GLY A 156 -10.56 -7.20 4.61
CA GLY A 156 -10.82 -5.93 3.90
C GLY A 156 -10.61 -6.09 2.39
N HIS A 157 -10.52 -4.99 1.64
CA HIS A 157 -10.39 -5.02 0.18
C HIS A 157 -9.23 -5.92 -0.28
N ILE A 158 -8.03 -5.73 0.27
CA ILE A 158 -6.85 -6.53 -0.08
C ILE A 158 -7.03 -7.99 0.32
N GLY A 159 -7.46 -8.25 1.56
CA GLY A 159 -7.65 -9.63 2.05
C GLY A 159 -8.68 -10.39 1.24
N MET A 160 -9.77 -9.75 0.82
CA MET A 160 -10.78 -10.38 -0.04
C MET A 160 -10.25 -10.68 -1.44
N GLU A 161 -9.41 -9.83 -2.01
CA GLU A 161 -8.80 -10.10 -3.32
C GLU A 161 -7.78 -11.26 -3.24
N VAL A 162 -6.98 -11.35 -2.16
CA VAL A 162 -6.13 -12.51 -1.88
C VAL A 162 -6.97 -13.79 -1.77
N ILE A 163 -8.07 -13.75 -1.02
CA ILE A 163 -8.98 -14.88 -0.82
C ILE A 163 -9.55 -15.36 -2.17
N LYS A 164 -10.00 -14.45 -3.01
CA LYS A 164 -10.52 -14.74 -4.34
C LYS A 164 -9.55 -15.56 -5.18
N VAL A 165 -8.28 -15.14 -5.23
CA VAL A 165 -7.24 -15.83 -6.00
C VAL A 165 -6.86 -17.15 -5.33
N ALA A 166 -6.72 -17.20 -4.01
CA ALA A 166 -6.39 -18.42 -3.27
C ALA A 166 -7.47 -19.51 -3.45
N LYS A 167 -8.77 -19.13 -3.47
CA LYS A 167 -9.86 -20.03 -3.81
C LYS A 167 -9.72 -20.61 -5.22
N ALA A 168 -9.35 -19.79 -6.20
CA ALA A 168 -9.11 -20.25 -7.57
C ALA A 168 -7.93 -21.23 -7.67
N LEU A 169 -6.95 -21.14 -6.75
CA LEU A 169 -5.86 -22.10 -6.60
C LEU A 169 -6.26 -23.36 -5.80
N GLY A 170 -7.55 -23.52 -5.45
CA GLY A 170 -8.06 -24.68 -4.73
C GLY A 170 -7.69 -24.71 -3.23
N MET A 171 -7.35 -23.60 -2.63
CA MET A 171 -7.04 -23.52 -1.20
C MET A 171 -8.31 -23.45 -0.34
N ASN A 172 -8.23 -24.00 0.88
CA ASN A 172 -9.22 -23.77 1.92
C ASN A 172 -8.94 -22.46 2.63
N ILE A 173 -9.99 -21.71 2.97
CA ILE A 173 -9.83 -20.34 3.52
C ILE A 173 -10.32 -20.28 4.97
N LEU A 174 -9.42 -19.85 5.86
CA LEU A 174 -9.75 -19.45 7.23
C LEU A 174 -9.51 -17.96 7.39
N VAL A 175 -10.49 -17.25 7.94
CA VAL A 175 -10.40 -15.80 8.08
C VAL A 175 -10.62 -15.41 9.54
N HIS A 176 -9.70 -14.63 10.09
CA HIS A 176 -9.90 -13.90 11.34
C HIS A 176 -10.22 -12.44 11.05
N THR A 177 -11.31 -11.92 11.62
CA THR A 177 -11.69 -10.50 11.55
C THR A 177 -12.08 -9.98 12.92
N ARG A 178 -11.83 -8.70 13.15
CA ARG A 178 -12.24 -8.01 14.39
C ARG A 178 -13.76 -8.09 14.63
N THR A 179 -14.55 -7.98 13.58
CA THR A 179 -16.00 -8.13 13.64
C THR A 179 -16.35 -9.54 13.17
N PRO A 180 -16.97 -10.38 14.04
CA PRO A 180 -17.37 -11.74 13.67
C PRO A 180 -18.28 -11.74 12.42
N LYS A 181 -18.09 -12.73 11.55
CA LYS A 181 -18.92 -12.97 10.38
C LYS A 181 -19.34 -14.45 10.37
N ALA A 182 -20.49 -14.75 9.76
CA ALA A 182 -20.92 -16.12 9.53
C ALA A 182 -20.09 -16.76 8.40
N ASP A 183 -19.85 -18.05 8.50
CA ASP A 183 -19.24 -18.84 7.43
C ASP A 183 -20.11 -18.77 6.16
N GLY A 184 -19.47 -18.75 5.03
CA GLY A 184 -20.16 -18.70 3.75
C GLY A 184 -19.21 -18.52 2.58
N ASP A 185 -19.68 -18.78 1.38
CA ASP A 185 -18.92 -18.64 0.14
C ASP A 185 -17.53 -19.31 0.18
N GLY A 186 -17.43 -20.49 0.81
CA GLY A 186 -16.18 -21.25 0.94
C GLY A 186 -15.14 -20.57 1.86
N ILE A 187 -15.58 -19.67 2.73
CA ILE A 187 -14.77 -19.02 3.77
C ILE A 187 -15.27 -19.48 5.13
N ARG A 188 -14.37 -19.94 5.97
CA ARG A 188 -14.62 -20.21 7.38
C ARG A 188 -14.03 -19.08 8.24
N TYR A 189 -14.88 -18.46 9.04
CA TYR A 189 -14.46 -17.41 9.97
C TYR A 189 -14.10 -18.01 11.33
N VAL A 190 -13.01 -17.52 11.91
CA VAL A 190 -12.47 -17.98 13.20
C VAL A 190 -12.21 -16.79 14.13
N SER A 191 -12.29 -17.04 15.45
CA SER A 191 -12.02 -16.08 16.51
C SER A 191 -10.52 -15.89 16.75
#